data_d279c90f4af388f874653ce87cb0e59a
#
_entry.id   d279c90f4af388f874653ce87cb0e59a
#
_cell.length_a   1.000
_cell.length_b   1.000
_cell.length_c   1.000
_cell.angle_alpha   90.00
_cell.angle_beta   90.00
_cell.angle_gamma   90.00
#
_symmetry.space_group_name_H-M   'P 1'
#
loop_
_entity.id
_entity.type
_entity.pdbx_description
1 polymer ?
#
loop_
_entity_poly.entity_id
_entity_poly.type
_entity_poly.pdbx_seq_one_letter_code
_entity_poly.pdbx_strand_id
1 'polypeptide(L)'
;MTQAATLTQQQLQRVLDYTRTRRHYKRNRAIILLTHYAMLRVGEVAALRYCDVVDADGEIKAETTLSAAQTKGNKARKVWFAEKIRVELAAYVAAHKPKQLTQPLFYTQRSEGFTANTLTHIVNGIYKHAGISGATSHSGRRTGLTNLAERGVGVRVLMALAGHSNM
;
A
#
# COMPACT_ATOMS: atom_id res chain seq x y z
N MET A 1 22.55 9.20 -3.51
CA MET A 1 21.41 8.59 -2.80
C MET A 1 21.27 7.12 -3.20
N THR A 2 21.17 6.27 -2.22
CA THR A 2 20.96 4.85 -2.46
C THR A 2 19.48 4.60 -2.78
N GLN A 3 19.20 3.92 -3.88
CA GLN A 3 17.82 3.51 -4.17
C GLN A 3 17.35 2.44 -3.19
N ALA A 4 16.07 2.45 -2.87
CA ALA A 4 15.47 1.42 -2.05
C ALA A 4 15.63 0.04 -2.71
N ALA A 5 15.98 -0.97 -1.92
CA ALA A 5 16.11 -2.33 -2.42
C ALA A 5 14.76 -2.87 -2.88
N THR A 6 14.76 -3.69 -3.93
CA THR A 6 13.62 -4.51 -4.28
C THR A 6 13.66 -5.80 -3.47
N LEU A 7 12.48 -6.42 -3.27
CA LEU A 7 12.37 -7.67 -2.52
C LEU A 7 12.12 -8.84 -3.48
N THR A 8 12.76 -9.97 -3.20
CA THR A 8 12.37 -11.24 -3.82
C THR A 8 11.07 -11.73 -3.22
N GLN A 9 10.43 -12.69 -3.86
CA GLN A 9 9.20 -13.30 -3.34
C GLN A 9 9.44 -13.93 -1.95
N GLN A 10 10.60 -14.56 -1.75
CA GLN A 10 10.98 -15.14 -0.45
C GLN A 10 11.15 -14.06 0.61
N GLN A 11 11.75 -12.93 0.27
CA GLN A 11 11.92 -11.81 1.20
C GLN A 11 10.56 -11.20 1.58
N LEU A 12 9.66 -11.02 0.61
CA LEU A 12 8.31 -10.54 0.90
C LEU A 12 7.60 -11.51 1.84
N GLN A 13 7.70 -12.82 1.58
CA GLN A 13 7.09 -13.81 2.47
C GLN A 13 7.67 -13.72 3.88
N ARG A 14 8.97 -13.50 4.02
CA ARG A 14 9.62 -13.32 5.34
C ARG A 14 9.03 -12.10 6.06
N VAL A 15 8.82 -10.99 5.35
CA VAL A 15 8.20 -9.79 5.91
C VAL A 15 6.80 -10.09 6.42
N LEU A 16 5.99 -10.79 5.61
CA LEU A 16 4.62 -11.14 5.98
C LEU A 16 4.59 -12.11 7.17
N ASP A 17 5.49 -13.07 7.21
CA ASP A 17 5.62 -13.99 8.35
C ASP A 17 6.01 -13.24 9.63
N TYR A 18 6.91 -12.27 9.51
CA TYR A 18 7.27 -11.41 10.64
C TYR A 18 6.07 -10.62 11.14
N THR A 19 5.28 -9.99 10.23
CA THR A 19 4.11 -9.22 10.65
C THR A 19 3.12 -10.08 11.43
N ARG A 20 2.98 -11.36 11.08
CA ARG A 20 2.06 -12.28 11.74
C ARG A 20 2.38 -12.47 13.22
N THR A 21 3.62 -12.32 13.63
CA THR A 21 4.07 -12.48 15.01
C THR A 21 3.87 -11.22 15.87
N ARG A 22 3.40 -10.13 15.28
CA ARG A 22 3.33 -8.82 15.95
C ARG A 22 1.90 -8.33 16.08
N ARG A 23 1.72 -7.31 16.95
CA ARG A 23 0.43 -6.62 17.07
C ARG A 23 0.08 -5.95 15.75
N HIS A 24 -1.21 -5.81 15.50
CA HIS A 24 -1.73 -5.16 14.30
C HIS A 24 -1.32 -5.84 12.99
N TYR A 25 -1.14 -7.17 13.02
CA TYR A 25 -0.61 -7.88 11.86
C TYR A 25 -1.49 -7.73 10.61
N LYS A 26 -2.81 -7.76 10.77
CA LYS A 26 -3.72 -7.60 9.62
C LYS A 26 -3.57 -6.24 8.96
N ARG A 27 -3.48 -5.19 9.78
CA ARG A 27 -3.22 -3.83 9.32
C ARG A 27 -1.87 -3.73 8.61
N ASN A 28 -0.82 -4.20 9.26
CA ASN A 28 0.53 -4.09 8.73
C ASN A 28 0.71 -4.90 7.45
N ARG A 29 0.10 -6.09 7.39
CA ARG A 29 0.08 -6.92 6.19
C ARG A 29 -0.59 -6.18 5.03
N ALA A 30 -1.76 -5.60 5.26
CA ALA A 30 -2.48 -4.86 4.23
C ALA A 30 -1.67 -3.66 3.72
N ILE A 31 -1.03 -2.91 4.62
CA ILE A 31 -0.18 -1.77 4.26
C ILE A 31 0.97 -2.21 3.34
N ILE A 32 1.70 -3.24 3.73
CA ILE A 32 2.82 -3.76 2.94
C ILE A 32 2.34 -4.20 1.55
N LEU A 33 1.24 -4.97 1.50
CA LEU A 33 0.73 -5.49 0.23
C LEU A 33 0.16 -4.41 -0.69
N LEU A 34 -0.41 -3.35 -0.14
CA LEU A 34 -0.85 -2.20 -0.94
C LEU A 34 0.34 -1.52 -1.65
N THR A 35 1.46 -1.39 -0.98
CA THR A 35 2.64 -0.81 -1.62
C THR A 35 3.18 -1.72 -2.73
N HIS A 36 3.15 -3.04 -2.53
CA HIS A 36 3.67 -4.02 -3.50
C HIS A 36 2.71 -4.25 -4.69
N TYR A 37 1.41 -4.41 -4.43
CA TYR A 37 0.47 -4.84 -5.48
C TYR A 37 -0.37 -3.72 -6.07
N ALA A 38 -0.59 -2.64 -5.34
CA ALA A 38 -1.23 -1.44 -5.88
C ALA A 38 -0.21 -0.32 -6.18
N MET A 39 1.06 -0.56 -5.86
CA MET A 39 2.19 0.35 -6.09
C MET A 39 1.96 1.74 -5.52
N LEU A 40 1.24 1.81 -4.39
CA LEU A 40 0.98 3.08 -3.70
C LEU A 40 2.22 3.55 -2.94
N ARG A 41 2.40 4.87 -2.90
CA ARG A 41 3.33 5.48 -1.96
C ARG A 41 2.76 5.37 -0.55
N VAL A 42 3.64 5.30 0.45
CA VAL A 42 3.21 5.18 1.85
C VAL A 42 2.28 6.33 2.26
N GLY A 43 2.56 7.55 1.80
CA GLY A 43 1.68 8.68 2.06
C GLY A 43 0.30 8.54 1.45
N GLU A 44 0.20 7.91 0.28
CA GLU A 44 -1.08 7.60 -0.35
C GLU A 44 -1.84 6.53 0.44
N VAL A 45 -1.12 5.52 0.94
CA VAL A 45 -1.70 4.49 1.81
C VAL A 45 -2.26 5.13 3.08
N ALA A 46 -1.49 6.05 3.69
CA ALA A 46 -1.91 6.76 4.89
C ALA A 46 -3.19 7.60 4.66
N ALA A 47 -3.37 8.11 3.44
CA ALA A 47 -4.50 8.98 3.07
C ALA A 47 -5.75 8.21 2.62
N LEU A 48 -5.67 6.89 2.47
CA LEU A 48 -6.83 6.07 2.06
C LEU A 48 -7.93 6.13 3.11
N ARG A 49 -9.17 6.21 2.63
CA ARG A 49 -10.39 6.09 3.45
C ARG A 49 -11.13 4.82 3.05
N TYR A 50 -12.05 4.36 3.91
CA TYR A 50 -12.86 3.19 3.57
C TYR A 50 -13.60 3.37 2.25
N CYS A 51 -14.16 4.55 1.99
CA CYS A 51 -14.89 4.83 0.75
C CYS A 51 -14.00 4.78 -0.51
N ASP A 52 -12.68 4.82 -0.36
CA ASP A 52 -11.76 4.65 -1.49
C ASP A 52 -11.62 3.19 -1.89
N VAL A 53 -11.91 2.24 -0.99
CA VAL A 53 -11.71 0.80 -1.25
C VAL A 53 -13.00 -0.01 -1.23
N VAL A 54 -14.05 0.49 -0.57
CA VAL A 54 -15.33 -0.22 -0.43
C VAL A 54 -16.41 0.55 -1.19
N ASP A 55 -17.19 -0.16 -2.01
CA ASP A 55 -18.31 0.45 -2.74
C ASP A 55 -19.60 0.49 -1.88
N ALA A 56 -20.68 0.98 -2.49
CA ALA A 56 -21.98 1.12 -1.82
C ALA A 56 -22.58 -0.22 -1.36
N ASP A 57 -22.20 -1.32 -2.01
CA ASP A 57 -22.68 -2.66 -1.68
C ASP A 57 -21.80 -3.38 -0.64
N GLY A 58 -20.75 -2.72 -0.18
CA GLY A 58 -19.80 -3.30 0.77
C GLY A 58 -18.72 -4.15 0.13
N GLU A 59 -18.65 -4.21 -1.18
CA GLU A 59 -17.64 -4.95 -1.92
C GLU A 59 -16.38 -4.12 -2.13
N ILE A 60 -15.24 -4.80 -2.29
CA ILE A 60 -13.99 -4.10 -2.55
C ILE A 60 -13.96 -3.66 -4.01
N LYS A 61 -13.65 -2.39 -4.24
CA LYS A 61 -13.56 -1.82 -5.57
C LYS A 61 -12.43 -2.43 -6.38
N ALA A 62 -12.62 -2.54 -7.71
CA ALA A 62 -11.54 -2.93 -8.61
C ALA A 62 -10.58 -1.77 -8.90
N GLU A 63 -11.07 -0.55 -8.79
CA GLU A 63 -10.28 0.66 -9.00
C GLU A 63 -10.85 1.82 -8.20
N THR A 64 -10.02 2.80 -7.93
CA THR A 64 -10.43 4.03 -7.26
C THR A 64 -9.64 5.21 -7.79
N THR A 65 -10.16 6.42 -7.60
CA THR A 65 -9.44 7.63 -7.94
C THR A 65 -9.10 8.36 -6.66
N LEU A 66 -7.79 8.52 -6.41
CA LEU A 66 -7.31 9.33 -5.30
C LEU A 66 -7.42 10.79 -5.69
N SER A 67 -7.93 11.62 -4.77
CA SER A 67 -8.01 13.06 -4.98
C SER A 67 -6.60 13.69 -4.97
N ALA A 68 -6.48 14.90 -5.50
CA ALA A 68 -5.22 15.64 -5.47
C ALA A 68 -4.65 15.75 -4.05
N ALA A 69 -5.51 15.96 -3.05
CA ALA A 69 -5.09 16.06 -1.65
C ALA A 69 -4.50 14.77 -1.09
N GLN A 70 -4.85 13.62 -1.66
CA GLN A 70 -4.37 12.32 -1.21
C GLN A 70 -3.06 11.90 -1.88
N THR A 71 -2.57 12.64 -2.85
CA THR A 71 -1.36 12.29 -3.60
C THR A 71 -0.23 13.27 -3.32
N LYS A 72 1.01 12.79 -3.40
CA LYS A 72 2.19 13.61 -3.21
C LYS A 72 2.33 14.70 -4.28
N GLY A 73 1.98 14.38 -5.52
CA GLY A 73 2.10 15.31 -6.64
C GLY A 73 0.97 16.32 -6.76
N ASN A 74 0.05 16.32 -5.81
CA ASN A 74 -1.13 17.19 -5.77
C ASN A 74 -1.99 17.10 -7.05
N LYS A 75 -2.01 15.92 -7.68
CA LYS A 75 -2.83 15.59 -8.84
C LYS A 75 -3.64 14.35 -8.55
N ALA A 76 -4.92 14.35 -8.91
CA ALA A 76 -5.75 13.16 -8.82
C ALA A 76 -5.13 12.04 -9.68
N ARG A 77 -5.22 10.81 -9.20
CA ARG A 77 -4.74 9.67 -9.97
C ARG A 77 -5.59 8.43 -9.74
N LYS A 78 -5.66 7.58 -10.76
CA LYS A 78 -6.34 6.30 -10.69
C LYS A 78 -5.43 5.23 -10.10
N VAL A 79 -6.01 4.39 -9.25
CA VAL A 79 -5.33 3.25 -8.64
C VAL A 79 -6.15 2.00 -8.91
N TRP A 80 -5.50 0.92 -9.32
CA TRP A 80 -6.14 -0.35 -9.62
C TRP A 80 -5.84 -1.36 -8.53
N PHE A 81 -6.86 -2.06 -8.10
CA PHE A 81 -6.76 -3.13 -7.11
C PHE A 81 -6.89 -4.48 -7.80
N ALA A 82 -5.76 -5.14 -8.05
CA ALA A 82 -5.75 -6.50 -8.58
C ALA A 82 -6.45 -7.45 -7.62
N GLU A 83 -6.93 -8.58 -8.14
CA GLU A 83 -7.66 -9.57 -7.34
C GLU A 83 -6.93 -9.92 -6.04
N LYS A 84 -5.62 -10.11 -6.11
CA LYS A 84 -4.80 -10.48 -4.96
C LYS A 84 -4.88 -9.46 -3.83
N ILE A 85 -4.84 -8.16 -4.13
CA ILE A 85 -4.98 -7.13 -3.11
C ILE A 85 -6.43 -6.97 -2.66
N ARG A 86 -7.40 -7.22 -3.53
CA ARG A 86 -8.82 -7.15 -3.14
C ARG A 86 -9.16 -8.18 -2.07
N VAL A 87 -8.62 -9.39 -2.19
CA VAL A 87 -8.79 -10.45 -1.17
C VAL A 87 -8.24 -9.98 0.18
N GLU A 88 -7.05 -9.39 0.17
CA GLU A 88 -6.43 -8.88 1.41
C GLU A 88 -7.23 -7.73 2.02
N LEU A 89 -7.70 -6.80 1.19
CA LEU A 89 -8.51 -5.67 1.67
C LEU A 89 -9.85 -6.14 2.24
N ALA A 90 -10.47 -7.14 1.61
CA ALA A 90 -11.71 -7.72 2.11
C ALA A 90 -11.50 -8.31 3.52
N ALA A 91 -10.41 -9.05 3.72
CA ALA A 91 -10.08 -9.62 5.02
C ALA A 91 -9.83 -8.54 6.08
N TYR A 92 -9.11 -7.48 5.70
CA TYR A 92 -8.85 -6.36 6.60
C TYR A 92 -10.14 -5.64 6.99
N VAL A 93 -10.99 -5.31 6.02
CA VAL A 93 -12.26 -4.60 6.27
C VAL A 93 -13.19 -5.45 7.12
N ALA A 94 -13.25 -6.76 6.89
CA ALA A 94 -14.05 -7.67 7.70
C ALA A 94 -13.63 -7.67 9.18
N ALA A 95 -12.31 -7.57 9.43
CA ALA A 95 -11.76 -7.54 10.78
C ALA A 95 -11.83 -6.15 11.43
N HIS A 96 -11.90 -5.09 10.64
CA HIS A 96 -11.87 -3.71 11.10
C HIS A 96 -13.01 -2.93 10.43
N LYS A 97 -14.25 -3.23 10.84
CA LYS A 97 -15.43 -2.62 10.26
C LYS A 97 -15.50 -1.12 10.61
N PRO A 98 -15.76 -0.26 9.62
CA PRO A 98 -15.86 1.18 9.88
C PRO A 98 -17.20 1.53 10.51
N LYS A 99 -17.21 2.60 11.29
CA LYS A 99 -18.45 3.26 11.71
C LYS A 99 -18.98 4.14 10.60
N GLN A 100 -18.09 4.79 9.85
CA GLN A 100 -18.41 5.65 8.71
C GLN A 100 -17.42 5.39 7.58
N LEU A 101 -17.89 5.41 6.34
CA LEU A 101 -17.05 5.18 5.17
C LEU A 101 -16.01 6.29 4.92
N THR A 102 -16.21 7.47 5.52
CA THR A 102 -15.25 8.57 5.43
C THR A 102 -14.05 8.45 6.37
N GLN A 103 -14.06 7.45 7.27
CA GLN A 103 -12.95 7.21 8.19
C GLN A 103 -11.68 6.80 7.43
N PRO A 104 -10.49 7.10 8.00
CA PRO A 104 -9.25 6.54 7.48
C PRO A 104 -9.31 5.01 7.43
N LEU A 105 -8.80 4.42 6.36
CA LEU A 105 -8.74 2.96 6.23
C LEU A 105 -7.82 2.38 7.31
N PHE A 106 -6.67 3.01 7.51
CA PHE A 106 -5.72 2.63 8.56
C PHE A 106 -5.68 3.73 9.61
N TYR A 107 -5.81 3.34 10.87
CA TYR A 107 -5.94 4.29 11.96
C TYR A 107 -5.16 3.81 13.19
N THR A 108 -4.81 4.78 14.05
CA THR A 108 -4.14 4.53 15.32
C THR A 108 -5.14 4.04 16.37
N GLN A 109 -4.66 3.65 17.53
CA GLN A 109 -5.52 3.28 18.65
C GLN A 109 -6.46 4.42 19.08
N ARG A 110 -6.12 5.66 18.75
CA ARG A 110 -6.96 6.82 19.02
C ARG A 110 -7.99 7.08 17.90
N SER A 111 -8.10 6.16 16.96
CA SER A 111 -9.02 6.24 15.81
C SER A 111 -8.70 7.40 14.85
N GLU A 112 -7.47 7.89 14.88
CA GLU A 112 -6.97 8.91 13.96
C GLU A 112 -6.18 8.26 12.83
N GLY A 113 -6.23 8.85 11.64
CA GLY A 113 -5.42 8.39 10.52
C GLY A 113 -3.93 8.59 10.78
N PHE A 114 -3.11 7.84 10.07
CA PHE A 114 -1.67 8.00 10.13
C PHE A 114 -1.23 9.19 9.28
N THR A 115 -0.21 9.91 9.72
CA THR A 115 0.54 10.80 8.84
C THR A 115 1.47 9.96 7.95
N ALA A 116 1.85 10.50 6.81
CA ALA A 116 2.84 9.85 5.93
C ALA A 116 4.13 9.52 6.69
N ASN A 117 4.59 10.44 7.52
CA ASN A 117 5.83 10.27 8.28
C ASN A 117 5.72 9.12 9.29
N THR A 118 4.64 9.06 10.05
CA THR A 118 4.44 7.99 11.03
C THR A 118 4.35 6.63 10.35
N LEU A 119 3.61 6.54 9.25
CA LEU A 119 3.48 5.28 8.51
C LEU A 119 4.80 4.86 7.87
N THR A 120 5.60 5.82 7.39
CA THR A 120 6.95 5.57 6.88
C THR A 120 7.82 4.91 7.96
N HIS A 121 7.79 5.43 9.19
CA HIS A 121 8.55 4.84 10.30
C HIS A 121 8.09 3.42 10.61
N ILE A 122 6.80 3.17 10.60
CA ILE A 122 6.25 1.82 10.84
C ILE A 122 6.75 0.85 9.77
N VAL A 123 6.64 1.22 8.49
CA VAL A 123 7.04 0.36 7.37
C VAL A 123 8.55 0.10 7.39
N ASN A 124 9.36 1.15 7.60
CA ASN A 124 10.81 1.00 7.74
C ASN A 124 11.17 0.04 8.88
N GLY A 125 10.48 0.16 10.01
CA GLY A 125 10.67 -0.73 11.16
C GLY A 125 10.34 -2.16 10.85
N ILE A 126 9.26 -2.42 10.11
CA ILE A 126 8.87 -3.77 9.70
C ILE A 126 9.98 -4.42 8.87
N TYR A 127 10.49 -3.73 7.85
CA TYR A 127 11.57 -4.28 7.02
C TYR A 127 12.85 -4.52 7.83
N LYS A 128 13.22 -3.57 8.67
CA LYS A 128 14.40 -3.70 9.53
C LYS A 128 14.31 -4.90 10.45
N HIS A 129 13.20 -5.05 11.17
CA HIS A 129 13.03 -6.16 12.12
C HIS A 129 12.81 -7.51 11.43
N ALA A 130 12.30 -7.51 10.20
CA ALA A 130 12.22 -8.73 9.39
C ALA A 130 13.57 -9.13 8.78
N GLY A 131 14.60 -8.30 8.94
CA GLY A 131 15.94 -8.60 8.48
C GLY A 131 16.16 -8.37 6.99
N ILE A 132 15.42 -7.45 6.38
CA ILE A 132 15.57 -7.14 4.96
C ILE A 132 16.48 -5.91 4.82
N SER A 133 17.74 -6.17 4.48
CA SER A 133 18.74 -5.11 4.32
C SER A 133 18.43 -4.20 3.14
N GLY A 134 18.55 -2.90 3.37
CA GLY A 134 18.36 -1.89 2.33
C GLY A 134 16.91 -1.61 1.94
N ALA A 135 15.93 -2.32 2.51
CA ALA A 135 14.53 -2.06 2.24
C ALA A 135 14.02 -0.85 3.03
N THR A 136 13.19 -0.05 2.39
CA THR A 136 12.59 1.15 2.95
C THR A 136 11.12 1.23 2.59
N SER A 137 10.44 2.28 3.01
CA SER A 137 9.05 2.56 2.65
C SER A 137 8.80 2.63 1.13
N HIS A 138 9.85 2.81 0.32
CA HIS A 138 9.75 2.85 -1.14
C HIS A 138 9.93 1.48 -1.79
N SER A 139 10.35 0.48 -1.03
CA SER A 139 10.72 -0.85 -1.57
C SER A 139 9.53 -1.61 -2.16
N GLY A 140 8.36 -1.53 -1.54
CA GLY A 140 7.18 -2.23 -2.03
C GLY A 140 6.77 -1.75 -3.41
N ARG A 141 6.59 -0.45 -3.56
CA ARG A 141 6.24 0.17 -4.83
C ARG A 141 7.28 -0.12 -5.91
N ARG A 142 8.55 0.03 -5.58
CA ARG A 142 9.66 -0.26 -6.49
C ARG A 142 9.65 -1.72 -6.93
N THR A 143 9.43 -2.64 -5.99
CA THR A 143 9.34 -4.08 -6.29
C THR A 143 8.18 -4.37 -7.24
N GLY A 144 7.00 -3.82 -6.96
CA GLY A 144 5.82 -4.02 -7.80
C GLY A 144 6.05 -3.54 -9.23
N LEU A 145 6.58 -2.35 -9.40
CA LEU A 145 6.86 -1.78 -10.72
C LEU A 145 7.94 -2.56 -11.46
N THR A 146 9.01 -2.97 -10.76
CA THR A 146 10.09 -3.76 -11.35
C THR A 146 9.58 -5.12 -11.83
N ASN A 147 8.76 -5.80 -11.03
CA ASN A 147 8.19 -7.09 -11.40
C ASN A 147 7.32 -6.99 -12.66
N LEU A 148 6.52 -5.93 -12.77
CA LEU A 148 5.71 -5.70 -13.97
C LEU A 148 6.58 -5.40 -15.19
N ALA A 149 7.63 -4.61 -15.02
CA ALA A 149 8.58 -4.31 -16.11
C ALA A 149 9.25 -5.59 -16.60
N GLU A 150 9.65 -6.47 -15.71
CA GLU A 150 10.27 -7.77 -16.05
C GLU A 150 9.30 -8.71 -16.77
N ARG A 151 7.99 -8.53 -16.55
CA ARG A 151 6.95 -9.29 -17.26
C ARG A 151 6.58 -8.67 -18.61
N GLY A 152 7.27 -7.61 -19.03
CA GLY A 152 7.07 -6.99 -20.33
C GLY A 152 5.99 -5.91 -20.37
N VAL A 153 5.54 -5.43 -19.21
CA VAL A 153 4.57 -4.33 -19.16
C VAL A 153 5.24 -3.05 -19.69
N GLY A 154 4.58 -2.38 -20.63
CA GLY A 154 5.13 -1.20 -21.30
C GLY A 154 5.32 0.00 -20.38
N VAL A 155 6.25 0.87 -20.72
CA VAL A 155 6.64 2.05 -19.93
C VAL A 155 5.43 2.96 -19.63
N ARG A 156 4.56 3.19 -20.62
CA ARG A 156 3.38 4.06 -20.42
C ARG A 156 2.43 3.52 -19.36
N VAL A 157 2.22 2.20 -19.35
CA VAL A 157 1.38 1.55 -18.35
C VAL A 157 2.04 1.65 -16.99
N LEU A 158 3.35 1.39 -16.90
CA LEU A 158 4.09 1.52 -15.64
C LEU A 158 4.01 2.95 -15.10
N MET A 159 4.14 3.96 -15.94
CA MET A 159 3.99 5.36 -15.53
C MET A 159 2.60 5.65 -14.99
N ALA A 160 1.56 5.14 -15.64
CA ALA A 160 0.18 5.30 -15.18
C ALA A 160 -0.02 4.65 -13.81
N LEU A 161 0.47 3.41 -13.64
CA LEU A 161 0.40 2.69 -12.36
C LEU A 161 1.18 3.40 -11.26
N ALA A 162 2.30 4.00 -11.60
CA ALA A 162 3.13 4.73 -10.65
C ALA A 162 2.62 6.15 -10.36
N GLY A 163 1.68 6.65 -11.16
CA GLY A 163 1.21 8.02 -11.03
C GLY A 163 2.25 9.06 -11.47
N HIS A 164 3.19 8.67 -12.34
CA HIS A 164 4.16 9.59 -12.90
C HIS A 164 3.59 10.29 -14.13
N SER A 165 3.68 11.60 -14.17
CA SER A 165 3.25 12.40 -15.32
C SER A 165 4.34 12.51 -16.39
N ASN A 166 5.60 12.36 -16.01
CA ASN A 166 6.76 12.42 -16.89
C ASN A 166 7.71 11.26 -16.62
N MET A 167 8.44 10.87 -17.65
CA MET A 167 9.51 9.89 -17.46
C MET A 167 10.69 10.48 -16.70
#